data_f2013147a85100d5ec9735f88443e45d
#
_entry.id   f2013147a85100d5ec9735f88443e45d
#
_cell.length_a   1.000
_cell.length_b   1.000
_cell.length_c   1.000
_cell.angle_alpha   90.00
_cell.angle_beta   90.00
_cell.angle_gamma   90.00
#
_symmetry.space_group_name_H-M   'P 1'
#
loop_
_entity.id
_entity.type
_entity.pdbx_description
1 polymer ?
#
loop_
_entity_poly.entity_id
_entity_poly.type
_entity_poly.pdbx_seq_one_letter_code
_entity_poly.pdbx_strand_id
1 'polypeptide(L)'
;MVDELELAILIGLQASGKTTFCHRMLADDHLVVSKDAFRNARHPQRRQMRLVHEALAARRCVVVDNTNPSPQEWEPLIGAARVHGAVTVGYWFPPDLPAALDRNAAREGRSRVPDVGVYDTLKRLRRPRYVDGFDRLYEVRFDGKGGFRVEPMPPEGRQP
;
A
#
# COMPACT_ATOMS: atom_id res chain seq x y z
N MET A 1 0.12 -14.90 -17.28
CA MET A 1 1.20 -15.51 -16.49
C MET A 1 2.09 -14.40 -15.98
N VAL A 2 2.25 -14.32 -14.67
CA VAL A 2 3.14 -13.31 -14.09
C VAL A 2 4.54 -13.89 -14.12
N ASP A 3 5.39 -13.36 -14.98
CA ASP A 3 6.76 -13.85 -15.15
C ASP A 3 7.69 -13.43 -14.01
N GLU A 4 7.23 -12.50 -13.17
CA GLU A 4 8.02 -11.89 -12.11
C GLU A 4 7.24 -11.93 -10.79
N LEU A 5 7.88 -12.48 -9.76
CA LEU A 5 7.28 -12.47 -8.42
C LEU A 5 7.31 -11.04 -7.87
N GLU A 6 6.16 -10.58 -7.39
CA GLU A 6 5.98 -9.18 -6.98
C GLU A 6 5.36 -9.07 -5.59
N LEU A 7 5.92 -8.18 -4.79
CA LEU A 7 5.30 -7.67 -3.58
C LEU A 7 4.96 -6.20 -3.80
N ALA A 8 3.66 -5.89 -3.81
CA ALA A 8 3.18 -4.53 -3.95
C ALA A 8 2.81 -3.95 -2.58
N ILE A 9 3.21 -2.72 -2.31
CA ILE A 9 2.92 -1.99 -1.08
C ILE A 9 2.14 -0.73 -1.44
N LEU A 10 0.90 -0.63 -0.94
CA LEU A 10 0.08 0.57 -1.11
C LEU A 10 0.40 1.53 0.03
N ILE A 11 0.58 2.81 -0.29
CA ILE A 11 1.02 3.84 0.67
C ILE A 11 0.14 5.07 0.52
N GLY A 12 -0.59 5.42 1.58
CA GLY A 12 -1.46 6.59 1.53
C GLY A 12 -2.41 6.68 2.73
N LEU A 13 -3.09 7.80 2.84
CA LEU A 13 -4.07 8.04 3.91
C LEU A 13 -5.25 7.06 3.81
N GLN A 14 -5.96 6.91 4.93
CA GLN A 14 -7.27 6.28 4.92
C GLN A 14 -8.16 7.02 3.91
N ALA A 15 -9.08 6.30 3.28
CA ALA A 15 -10.02 6.85 2.31
C ALA A 15 -9.38 7.53 1.08
N SER A 16 -8.17 7.14 0.72
CA SER A 16 -7.47 7.66 -0.46
C SER A 16 -7.71 6.86 -1.75
N GLY A 17 -8.55 5.82 -1.68
CA GLY A 17 -8.87 4.99 -2.84
C GLY A 17 -8.02 3.73 -2.99
N LYS A 18 -7.15 3.43 -2.00
CA LYS A 18 -6.24 2.27 -2.06
C LYS A 18 -6.98 0.94 -2.25
N THR A 19 -8.02 0.69 -1.46
CA THR A 19 -8.77 -0.57 -1.52
C THR A 19 -9.47 -0.73 -2.87
N THR A 20 -10.08 0.32 -3.39
CA THR A 20 -10.69 0.31 -4.71
C THR A 20 -9.65 0.05 -5.81
N PHE A 21 -8.52 0.75 -5.74
CA PHE A 21 -7.40 0.55 -6.66
C PHE A 21 -6.92 -0.91 -6.61
N CYS A 22 -6.71 -1.43 -5.40
CA CYS A 22 -6.26 -2.79 -5.17
C CYS A 22 -7.19 -3.81 -5.84
N HIS A 23 -8.49 -3.69 -5.60
CA HIS A 23 -9.48 -4.62 -6.16
C HIS A 23 -9.57 -4.54 -7.67
N ARG A 24 -9.47 -3.35 -8.25
CA ARG A 24 -9.57 -3.18 -9.70
C ARG A 24 -8.31 -3.55 -10.45
N MET A 25 -7.14 -3.26 -9.88
CA MET A 25 -5.89 -3.30 -10.62
C MET A 25 -4.98 -4.47 -10.23
N LEU A 26 -5.08 -5.00 -9.02
CA LEU A 26 -4.10 -5.94 -8.49
C LEU A 26 -4.71 -7.26 -7.99
N ALA A 27 -5.94 -7.27 -7.52
CA ALA A 27 -6.50 -8.44 -6.82
C ALA A 27 -6.61 -9.69 -7.69
N ASP A 28 -6.72 -9.56 -9.02
CA ASP A 28 -6.79 -10.72 -9.92
C ASP A 28 -5.47 -11.51 -9.94
N ASP A 29 -4.34 -10.80 -9.78
CA ASP A 29 -3.00 -11.38 -9.90
C ASP A 29 -2.26 -11.50 -8.56
N HIS A 30 -2.79 -10.90 -7.50
CA HIS A 30 -2.12 -10.78 -6.20
C HIS A 30 -3.00 -11.29 -5.07
N LEU A 31 -2.40 -11.96 -4.09
CA LEU A 31 -3.06 -12.19 -2.81
C LEU A 31 -3.13 -10.85 -2.07
N VAL A 32 -4.32 -10.45 -1.67
CA VAL A 32 -4.52 -9.22 -0.89
C VAL A 32 -4.32 -9.51 0.59
N VAL A 33 -3.38 -8.82 1.21
CA VAL A 33 -3.13 -8.89 2.65
C VAL A 33 -3.42 -7.53 3.26
N SER A 34 -4.37 -7.49 4.21
CA SER A 34 -4.76 -6.26 4.90
C SER A 34 -4.99 -6.57 6.37
N LYS A 35 -4.41 -5.76 7.25
CA LYS A 35 -4.62 -5.91 8.68
C LYS A 35 -6.08 -5.72 9.08
N ASP A 36 -6.86 -5.00 8.27
CA ASP A 36 -8.30 -4.84 8.50
C ASP A 36 -9.05 -6.18 8.46
N ALA A 37 -8.56 -7.16 7.71
CA ALA A 37 -9.17 -8.49 7.64
C ALA A 37 -8.97 -9.30 8.92
N PHE A 38 -8.04 -8.91 9.78
CA PHE A 38 -7.73 -9.61 11.04
C PHE A 38 -7.50 -8.65 12.21
N ARG A 39 -8.38 -7.63 12.32
CA ARG A 39 -8.32 -6.62 13.41
C ARG A 39 -8.28 -7.21 14.81
N ASN A 40 -8.98 -8.32 15.00
CA ASN A 40 -9.08 -8.96 16.31
C ASN A 40 -7.93 -9.93 16.56
N ALA A 41 -6.99 -10.07 15.66
CA ALA A 41 -5.83 -10.91 15.87
C ALA A 41 -4.97 -10.31 16.99
N ARG A 42 -4.41 -11.19 17.83
CA ARG A 42 -3.57 -10.78 18.95
C ARG A 42 -2.28 -10.07 18.50
N HIS A 43 -1.73 -10.52 17.36
CA HIS A 43 -0.49 -9.99 16.79
C HIS A 43 -0.68 -9.75 15.30
N PRO A 44 -1.35 -8.64 14.88
CA PRO A 44 -1.63 -8.39 13.47
C PRO A 44 -0.38 -8.31 12.59
N GLN A 45 0.69 -7.68 13.08
CA GLN A 45 1.93 -7.56 12.32
C GLN A 45 2.57 -8.93 12.07
N ARG A 46 2.61 -9.78 13.08
CA ARG A 46 3.15 -11.14 12.93
C ARG A 46 2.34 -11.94 11.93
N ARG A 47 1.01 -11.83 12.00
CA ARG A 47 0.11 -12.52 11.08
C ARG A 47 0.30 -12.03 9.64
N GLN A 48 0.40 -10.72 9.45
CA GLN A 48 0.69 -10.15 8.14
C GLN A 48 1.99 -10.72 7.55
N MET A 49 3.06 -10.69 8.32
CA MET A 49 4.35 -11.15 7.84
C MET A 49 4.34 -12.66 7.52
N ARG A 50 3.65 -13.46 8.31
CA ARG A 50 3.49 -14.88 8.01
C ARG A 50 2.76 -15.11 6.69
N LEU A 51 1.66 -14.40 6.46
CA LEU A 51 0.89 -14.51 5.20
C LEU A 51 1.72 -14.08 3.99
N VAL A 52 2.47 -13.00 4.14
CA VAL A 52 3.37 -12.51 3.08
C VAL A 52 4.45 -13.54 2.75
N HIS A 53 5.15 -14.06 3.75
CA HIS A 53 6.19 -15.06 3.54
C HIS A 53 5.65 -16.35 2.93
N GLU A 54 4.51 -16.85 3.42
CA GLU A 54 3.88 -18.05 2.88
C GLU A 54 3.52 -17.89 1.40
N ALA A 55 2.92 -16.76 1.04
CA ALA A 55 2.53 -16.51 -0.34
C ALA A 55 3.76 -16.38 -1.27
N LEU A 56 4.76 -15.61 -0.85
CA LEU A 56 5.98 -15.44 -1.66
C LEU A 56 6.75 -16.75 -1.80
N ALA A 57 6.81 -17.56 -0.74
CA ALA A 57 7.43 -18.89 -0.80
C ALA A 57 6.71 -19.80 -1.81
N ALA A 58 5.40 -19.67 -1.92
CA ALA A 58 4.58 -20.39 -2.91
C ALA A 58 4.61 -19.74 -4.30
N ARG A 59 5.46 -18.74 -4.51
CA ARG A 59 5.59 -17.99 -5.78
C ARG A 59 4.32 -17.27 -6.18
N ARG A 60 3.59 -16.77 -5.19
CA ARG A 60 2.37 -16.01 -5.40
C ARG A 60 2.63 -14.53 -5.14
N CYS A 61 2.24 -13.68 -6.08
CA CYS A 61 2.33 -12.23 -5.90
C CYS A 61 1.40 -11.76 -4.77
N VAL A 62 1.84 -10.75 -4.04
CA VAL A 62 1.12 -10.23 -2.86
C VAL A 62 0.98 -8.72 -2.99
N VAL A 63 -0.16 -8.19 -2.57
CA VAL A 63 -0.35 -6.75 -2.34
C VAL A 63 -0.72 -6.53 -0.88
N VAL A 64 -0.01 -5.62 -0.22
CA VAL A 64 -0.27 -5.24 1.17
C VAL A 64 -1.06 -3.94 1.18
N ASP A 65 -2.36 -4.07 1.49
CA ASP A 65 -3.33 -2.97 1.49
C ASP A 65 -3.55 -2.45 2.91
N ASN A 66 -2.64 -1.59 3.35
CA ASN A 66 -2.73 -0.81 4.59
C ASN A 66 -2.32 0.62 4.24
N THR A 67 -2.34 1.52 5.22
CA THR A 67 -1.84 2.90 5.01
C THR A 67 -0.33 2.92 4.76
N ASN A 68 0.42 2.03 5.42
CA ASN A 68 1.87 1.86 5.28
C ASN A 68 2.62 3.21 5.26
N PRO A 69 2.47 4.06 6.27
CA PRO A 69 2.81 5.48 6.15
C PRO A 69 4.31 5.80 6.14
N SER A 70 5.16 4.89 6.57
CA SER A 70 6.57 5.24 6.80
C SER A 70 7.50 4.05 6.56
N PRO A 71 8.83 4.31 6.48
CA PRO A 71 9.83 3.25 6.34
C PRO A 71 9.72 2.14 7.39
N GLN A 72 9.25 2.45 8.58
CA GLN A 72 9.05 1.44 9.63
C GLN A 72 8.10 0.33 9.17
N GLU A 73 7.06 0.68 8.42
CA GLU A 73 6.11 -0.28 7.87
C GLU A 73 6.65 -0.99 6.64
N TRP A 74 7.50 -0.32 5.82
CA TRP A 74 8.01 -0.88 4.56
C TRP A 74 9.17 -1.85 4.77
N GLU A 75 10.07 -1.57 5.72
CA GLU A 75 11.30 -2.36 5.90
C GLU A 75 11.07 -3.87 6.04
N PRO A 76 10.15 -4.34 6.88
CA PRO A 76 9.90 -5.78 6.98
C PRO A 76 9.39 -6.39 5.67
N LEU A 77 8.57 -5.64 4.93
CA LEU A 77 8.00 -6.08 3.66
C LEU A 77 9.08 -6.15 2.58
N ILE A 78 9.91 -5.12 2.49
CA ILE A 78 11.04 -5.08 1.55
C ILE A 78 12.00 -6.23 1.85
N GLY A 79 12.28 -6.48 3.15
CA GLY A 79 13.10 -7.61 3.57
C GLY A 79 12.52 -8.94 3.15
N ALA A 80 11.22 -9.14 3.31
CA ALA A 80 10.53 -10.37 2.87
C ALA A 80 10.65 -10.56 1.37
N ALA A 81 10.45 -9.49 0.59
CA ALA A 81 10.59 -9.54 -0.87
C ALA A 81 12.00 -10.00 -1.26
N ARG A 82 13.02 -9.45 -0.64
CA ARG A 82 14.42 -9.82 -0.92
C ARG A 82 14.71 -11.28 -0.60
N VAL A 83 14.22 -11.78 0.52
CA VAL A 83 14.41 -13.18 0.94
C VAL A 83 13.87 -14.13 -0.14
N HIS A 84 12.74 -13.80 -0.76
CA HIS A 84 12.08 -14.67 -1.73
C HIS A 84 12.38 -14.31 -3.19
N GLY A 85 13.27 -13.34 -3.44
CA GLY A 85 13.59 -12.91 -4.79
C GLY A 85 12.45 -12.20 -5.51
N ALA A 86 11.56 -11.54 -4.76
CA ALA A 86 10.45 -10.78 -5.32
C ALA A 86 10.86 -9.35 -5.63
N VAL A 87 10.24 -8.77 -6.66
CA VAL A 87 10.34 -7.35 -6.96
C VAL A 87 9.43 -6.58 -6.01
N THR A 88 9.93 -5.51 -5.40
CA THR A 88 9.15 -4.66 -4.51
C THR A 88 8.63 -3.45 -5.27
N VAL A 89 7.32 -3.30 -5.33
CA VAL A 89 6.64 -2.20 -6.03
C VAL A 89 5.86 -1.36 -5.04
N GLY A 90 6.12 -0.07 -4.99
CA GLY A 90 5.36 0.86 -4.17
C GLY A 90 4.36 1.64 -5.00
N TYR A 91 3.14 1.78 -4.49
CA TYR A 91 2.09 2.62 -5.06
C TYR A 91 1.81 3.75 -4.09
N TRP A 92 2.23 4.96 -4.47
CA TRP A 92 2.09 6.16 -3.66
C TRP A 92 0.81 6.91 -4.03
N PHE A 93 -0.05 7.09 -3.03
CA PHE A 93 -1.27 7.89 -3.15
C PHE A 93 -0.98 9.24 -2.46
N PRO A 94 -0.65 10.30 -3.22
CA PRO A 94 -0.33 11.59 -2.62
C PRO A 94 -1.45 12.07 -1.71
N PRO A 95 -1.15 12.63 -0.53
CA PRO A 95 -2.19 13.01 0.42
C PRO A 95 -3.00 14.20 -0.07
N ASP A 96 -4.32 14.06 0.04
CA ASP A 96 -5.29 15.13 -0.12
C ASP A 96 -6.17 15.05 1.13
N LEU A 97 -5.79 15.78 2.18
CA LEU A 97 -6.44 15.68 3.48
C LEU A 97 -7.92 16.04 3.43
N PRO A 98 -8.35 17.17 2.81
CA PRO A 98 -9.77 17.50 2.74
C PRO A 98 -10.59 16.41 2.06
N ALA A 99 -10.13 15.91 0.93
CA ALA A 99 -10.82 14.85 0.20
C ALA A 99 -10.87 13.53 0.98
N ALA A 100 -9.78 13.18 1.66
CA ALA A 100 -9.72 11.99 2.51
C ALA A 100 -10.70 12.08 3.69
N LEU A 101 -10.77 13.23 4.33
CA LEU A 101 -11.72 13.46 5.44
C LEU A 101 -13.16 13.38 4.96
N ASP A 102 -13.48 13.95 3.80
CA ASP A 102 -14.83 13.90 3.23
C ASP A 102 -15.24 12.47 2.89
N ARG A 103 -14.35 11.70 2.27
CA ARG A 103 -14.63 10.28 1.96
C ARG A 103 -14.76 9.46 3.22
N ASN A 104 -13.92 9.70 4.22
CA ASN A 104 -13.98 9.00 5.50
C ASN A 104 -15.31 9.29 6.20
N ALA A 105 -15.77 10.52 6.18
CA ALA A 105 -17.05 10.92 6.78
C ALA A 105 -18.24 10.21 6.12
N ALA A 106 -18.14 9.88 4.85
CA ALA A 106 -19.19 9.15 4.12
C ALA A 106 -19.17 7.63 4.38
N ARG A 107 -18.13 7.09 5.02
CA ARG A 107 -18.05 5.68 5.39
C ARG A 107 -18.91 5.37 6.60
N GLU A 108 -19.39 4.14 6.68
CA GLU A 108 -20.20 3.65 7.77
C GLU A 108 -19.50 2.55 8.56
N GLY A 109 -19.86 2.40 9.84
CA GLY A 109 -19.37 1.34 10.69
C GLY A 109 -17.85 1.36 10.86
N ARG A 110 -17.25 0.16 10.82
CA ARG A 110 -15.81 -0.02 11.08
C ARG A 110 -14.92 0.53 9.99
N SER A 111 -15.43 0.77 8.79
CA SER A 111 -14.65 1.34 7.70
C SER A 111 -14.36 2.82 7.93
N ARG A 112 -15.19 3.49 8.75
CA ARG A 112 -14.97 4.88 9.14
C ARG A 112 -13.98 4.95 10.29
N VAL A 113 -12.90 5.69 10.06
CA VAL A 113 -11.85 5.93 11.05
C VAL A 113 -12.13 7.27 11.75
N PRO A 114 -11.88 7.42 13.06
CA PRO A 114 -11.92 8.73 13.68
C PRO A 114 -10.99 9.71 12.97
N ASP A 115 -11.39 10.97 12.83
CA ASP A 115 -10.58 11.97 12.11
C ASP A 115 -9.17 12.09 12.69
N VAL A 116 -9.00 11.94 14.01
CA VAL A 116 -7.69 11.95 14.64
C VAL A 116 -6.76 10.87 14.08
N GLY A 117 -7.31 9.72 13.71
CA GLY A 117 -6.53 8.64 13.08
C GLY A 117 -6.01 9.03 11.71
N VAL A 118 -6.80 9.78 10.94
CA VAL A 118 -6.36 10.30 9.64
C VAL A 118 -5.23 11.32 9.81
N TYR A 119 -5.38 12.23 10.77
CA TYR A 119 -4.34 13.23 11.09
C TYR A 119 -3.05 12.57 11.58
N ASP A 120 -3.15 11.55 12.44
CA ASP A 120 -1.97 10.82 12.93
C ASP A 120 -1.23 10.12 11.80
N THR A 121 -1.96 9.52 10.88
CA THR A 121 -1.36 8.90 9.70
C THR A 121 -0.66 9.94 8.84
N LEU A 122 -1.28 11.10 8.62
CA LEU A 122 -0.67 12.18 7.84
C LEU A 122 0.66 12.64 8.43
N LYS A 123 0.75 12.76 9.76
CA LYS A 123 1.99 13.13 10.45
C LYS A 123 3.13 12.13 10.21
N ARG A 124 2.80 10.86 10.07
CA ARG A 124 3.79 9.79 9.86
C ARG A 124 4.07 9.54 8.39
N LEU A 125 3.19 10.01 7.50
CA LEU A 125 3.23 9.69 6.08
C LEU A 125 4.47 10.26 5.43
N ARG A 126 5.22 9.39 4.75
CA ARG A 126 6.40 9.74 3.98
C ARG A 126 6.28 9.29 2.55
N ARG A 127 6.71 10.15 1.63
CA ARG A 127 6.81 9.79 0.23
C ARG A 127 7.89 8.71 0.07
N PRO A 128 7.58 7.57 -0.56
CA PRO A 128 8.57 6.52 -0.77
C PRO A 128 9.63 6.95 -1.79
N ARG A 129 10.85 6.43 -1.62
CA ARG A 129 11.97 6.70 -2.50
C ARG A 129 12.62 5.39 -2.91
N TYR A 130 13.27 5.36 -4.07
CA TYR A 130 13.97 4.15 -4.52
C TYR A 130 15.06 3.73 -3.53
N VAL A 131 15.75 4.70 -2.89
CA VAL A 131 16.78 4.41 -1.89
C VAL A 131 16.23 3.68 -0.65
N ASP A 132 14.93 3.73 -0.42
CA ASP A 132 14.28 2.98 0.66
C ASP A 132 14.24 1.47 0.39
N GLY A 133 14.47 1.04 -0.86
CA GLY A 133 14.53 -0.36 -1.26
C GLY A 133 13.48 -0.79 -2.27
N PHE A 134 12.68 0.15 -2.79
CA PHE A 134 11.70 -0.14 -3.83
C PHE A 134 12.39 -0.32 -5.19
N ASP A 135 12.03 -1.37 -5.91
CA ASP A 135 12.50 -1.59 -7.27
C ASP A 135 11.73 -0.74 -8.27
N ARG A 136 10.43 -0.53 -8.01
CA ARG A 136 9.56 0.32 -8.82
C ARG A 136 8.67 1.13 -7.92
N LEU A 137 8.40 2.37 -8.33
CA LEU A 137 7.49 3.28 -7.63
C LEU A 137 6.55 3.93 -8.63
N TYR A 138 5.27 3.93 -8.28
CA TYR A 138 4.22 4.58 -9.06
C TYR A 138 3.44 5.55 -8.19
N GLU A 139 3.07 6.68 -8.78
CA GLU A 139 2.14 7.63 -8.18
C GLU A 139 0.74 7.34 -8.71
N VAL A 140 -0.22 7.24 -7.81
CA VAL A 140 -1.62 6.94 -8.15
C VAL A 140 -2.49 8.12 -7.79
N ARG A 141 -3.25 8.60 -8.75
CA ARG A 141 -4.23 9.69 -8.57
C ARG A 141 -5.55 9.29 -9.18
N PHE A 142 -6.64 9.88 -8.71
CA PHE A 142 -7.92 9.77 -9.41
C PHE A 142 -7.82 10.50 -10.76
N ASP A 143 -8.44 9.91 -11.79
CA ASP A 143 -8.42 10.49 -13.14
C ASP A 143 -9.54 11.49 -13.39
N GLY A 144 -10.43 11.70 -12.41
CA GLY A 144 -11.61 12.55 -12.54
C GLY A 144 -12.77 11.91 -13.32
N LYS A 145 -12.62 10.65 -13.73
CA LYS A 145 -13.61 9.91 -14.56
C LYS A 145 -14.01 8.58 -13.92
N GLY A 146 -13.82 8.45 -12.61
CA GLY A 146 -14.14 7.23 -11.86
C GLY A 146 -13.04 6.18 -11.85
N GLY A 147 -11.90 6.45 -12.47
CA GLY A 147 -10.73 5.56 -12.49
C GLY A 147 -9.50 6.18 -11.88
N PHE A 148 -8.35 5.62 -12.24
CA PHE A 148 -7.05 6.02 -11.68
C PHE A 148 -6.06 6.33 -12.78
N ARG A 149 -5.19 7.31 -12.51
CA ARG A 149 -3.99 7.59 -13.29
C ARG A 149 -2.79 7.04 -12.52
N VAL A 150 -2.01 6.18 -13.16
CA VAL A 150 -0.84 5.54 -12.58
C VAL A 150 0.38 5.96 -13.39
N GLU A 151 1.34 6.63 -12.76
CA GLU A 151 2.52 7.13 -13.44
C GLU A 151 3.78 6.71 -12.68
N PRO A 152 4.86 6.29 -13.39
CA PRO A 152 6.12 6.01 -12.73
C PRO A 152 6.65 7.25 -12.02
N MET A 153 7.19 7.06 -10.81
CA MET A 153 7.85 8.15 -10.09
C MET A 153 9.28 8.29 -10.61
N PRO A 154 9.78 9.54 -10.77
CA PRO A 154 11.15 9.75 -11.20
C PRO A 154 12.14 9.33 -10.12
N PRO A 155 13.37 8.90 -10.51
CA PRO A 155 14.43 8.62 -9.54
C PRO A 155 14.80 9.86 -8.73
N GLU A 156 15.22 9.65 -7.47
CA GLU A 156 15.71 10.73 -6.61
C GLU A 156 16.96 11.39 -7.21
N GLY A 157 17.14 12.67 -6.90
CA GLY A 157 18.33 13.42 -7.32
C GLY A 157 18.29 13.94 -8.75
N ARG A 158 17.26 13.59 -9.54
CA ARG A 158 17.04 14.23 -10.84
C ARG A 158 16.03 15.35 -10.65
N GLN A 159 16.52 16.58 -10.63
CA GLN A 159 15.64 17.73 -10.77
C GLN A 159 15.19 17.83 -12.22
N PRO A 160 13.92 18.25 -12.44
CA PRO A 160 13.45 18.47 -13.79
C PRO A 160 14.19 19.61 -14.48
#